data_b42ff4b1be8af06597d43dfa4e2b2570
#
_entry.id   b42ff4b1be8af06597d43dfa4e2b2570
#
_cell.length_a   1.000
_cell.length_b   1.000
_cell.length_c   1.000
_cell.angle_alpha   90.00
_cell.angle_beta   90.00
_cell.angle_gamma   90.00
#
_symmetry.space_group_name_H-M   'P 1'
#
loop_
_entity.id
_entity.type
_entity.pdbx_description
1 polymer ?
#
loop_
_entity_poly.entity_id
_entity_poly.type
_entity_poly.pdbx_seq_one_letter_code
_entity_poly.pdbx_strand_id
1 'polypeptide(L)'
;MPDRTYEFVQLDVFTQTALAGNPLAIFTDARGLNDAEMQALAREMNLSETTFILPRDPATEAREGKKVRIFTVEQELPFAGHPTLGTALHLYASDLASNSTKSDQITLDLKAGKIPVRFTANSENAGRERVDGQVFGEMRQHEPEFGTTFSREEVARVIGIAVDEISSEWPIQAV
;
A
#
# COMPACT_ATOMS: atom_id res chain seq x y z
N MET A 1 21.46 -23.31 8.06
CA MET A 1 20.91 -22.77 6.81
C MET A 1 21.92 -21.78 6.29
N PRO A 2 22.13 -21.64 4.98
CA PRO A 2 22.99 -20.56 4.50
C PRO A 2 22.41 -19.23 4.99
N ASP A 3 23.27 -18.32 5.47
CA ASP A 3 22.85 -16.99 5.87
C ASP A 3 22.31 -16.25 4.66
N ARG A 4 21.01 -15.97 4.67
CA ARG A 4 20.34 -15.16 3.64
C ARG A 4 20.13 -13.76 4.20
N THR A 5 20.55 -12.76 3.44
CA THR A 5 20.34 -11.36 3.77
C THR A 5 19.31 -10.76 2.82
N TYR A 6 18.36 -10.04 3.37
CA TYR A 6 17.33 -9.31 2.63
C TYR A 6 17.40 -7.84 3.01
N GLU A 7 17.44 -7.00 1.99
CA GLU A 7 17.38 -5.56 2.19
C GLU A 7 15.94 -5.10 2.33
N PHE A 8 15.71 -4.16 3.21
CA PHE A 8 14.43 -3.48 3.35
C PHE A 8 14.63 -1.98 3.57
N VAL A 9 13.61 -1.22 3.25
CA VAL A 9 13.50 0.20 3.58
C VAL A 9 12.26 0.39 4.45
N GLN A 10 12.31 1.38 5.33
CA GLN A 10 11.15 1.84 6.06
C GLN A 10 10.88 3.29 5.66
N LEU A 11 9.63 3.59 5.37
CA LEU A 11 9.17 4.94 5.03
C LEU A 11 7.86 5.25 5.74
N ASP A 12 7.54 6.54 5.85
CA ASP A 12 6.28 7.02 6.37
C ASP A 12 5.39 7.47 5.20
N VAL A 13 4.23 6.85 5.06
CA VAL A 13 3.26 7.19 4.01
C VAL A 13 2.35 8.32 4.49
N PHE A 14 1.82 9.15 3.59
CA PHE A 14 0.91 10.28 3.82
C PHE A 14 1.51 11.45 4.60
N THR A 15 2.81 11.58 4.64
CA THR A 15 3.48 12.68 5.32
C THR A 15 4.70 13.15 4.55
N GLN A 16 5.16 14.36 4.87
CA GLN A 16 6.45 14.92 4.44
C GLN A 16 7.43 15.07 5.61
N THR A 17 6.92 14.83 6.81
CA THR A 17 7.71 14.91 8.03
C THR A 17 8.06 13.49 8.49
N ALA A 18 9.33 13.19 8.65
CA ALA A 18 9.77 11.91 9.17
C ALA A 18 9.13 11.60 10.51
N LEU A 19 8.73 10.35 10.71
CA LEU A 19 8.09 9.82 11.91
C LEU A 19 6.68 10.39 12.21
N ALA A 20 6.05 11.04 11.22
CA ALA A 20 4.71 11.61 11.38
C ALA A 20 3.66 10.99 10.44
N GLY A 21 4.01 9.93 9.73
CA GLY A 21 3.13 9.24 8.80
C GLY A 21 2.70 7.85 9.26
N ASN A 22 2.18 7.07 8.30
CA ASN A 22 1.88 5.66 8.51
C ASN A 22 3.10 4.84 8.10
N PRO A 23 3.81 4.19 9.04
CA PRO A 23 5.05 3.50 8.75
C PRO A 23 4.81 2.24 7.91
N LEU A 24 5.71 2.00 6.96
CA LEU A 24 5.71 0.84 6.08
C LEU A 24 7.11 0.28 5.92
N ALA A 25 7.27 -1.01 6.15
CA ALA A 25 8.48 -1.74 5.77
C ALA A 25 8.31 -2.37 4.39
N ILE A 26 9.30 -2.21 3.52
CA ILE A 26 9.33 -2.73 2.15
C ILE A 26 10.58 -3.57 1.96
N PHE A 27 10.43 -4.88 1.81
CA PHE A 27 11.52 -5.75 1.37
C PHE A 27 11.70 -5.58 -0.13
N THR A 28 12.84 -5.04 -0.54
CA THR A 28 13.07 -4.55 -1.92
C THR A 28 13.34 -5.67 -2.92
N ASP A 29 13.81 -6.83 -2.44
CA ASP A 29 13.93 -8.08 -3.20
C ASP A 29 13.65 -9.27 -2.29
N ALA A 30 12.44 -9.78 -2.37
CA ALA A 30 11.97 -10.90 -1.55
C ALA A 30 12.07 -12.26 -2.26
N ARG A 31 12.79 -12.35 -3.37
CA ARG A 31 12.97 -13.63 -4.07
C ARG A 31 13.59 -14.68 -3.16
N GLY A 32 13.02 -15.87 -3.15
CA GLY A 32 13.48 -16.99 -2.32
C GLY A 32 12.84 -17.04 -0.91
N LEU A 33 12.06 -16.03 -0.51
CA LEU A 33 11.20 -16.14 0.67
C LEU A 33 9.93 -16.93 0.34
N ASN A 34 9.56 -17.85 1.22
CA ASN A 34 8.26 -18.51 1.17
C ASN A 34 7.22 -17.76 2.03
N ASP A 35 5.96 -18.20 1.98
CA ASP A 35 4.84 -17.56 2.66
C ASP A 35 5.05 -17.45 4.19
N ALA A 36 5.56 -18.53 4.80
CA ALA A 36 5.79 -18.56 6.24
C ALA A 36 6.94 -17.61 6.67
N GLU A 37 7.95 -17.48 5.84
CA GLU A 37 9.07 -16.56 6.07
C GLU A 37 8.62 -15.09 5.91
N MET A 38 7.84 -14.75 4.88
CA MET A 38 7.28 -13.41 4.73
C MET A 38 6.37 -13.04 5.90
N GLN A 39 5.51 -13.99 6.34
CA GLN A 39 4.66 -13.76 7.51
C GLN A 39 5.47 -13.59 8.80
N ALA A 40 6.56 -14.34 8.98
CA ALA A 40 7.43 -14.20 10.15
C ALA A 40 8.15 -12.86 10.16
N LEU A 41 8.65 -12.40 9.00
CA LEU A 41 9.28 -11.09 8.85
C LEU A 41 8.27 -9.95 9.09
N ALA A 42 7.04 -10.06 8.61
CA ALA A 42 6.00 -9.07 8.88
C ALA A 42 5.69 -8.96 10.39
N ARG A 43 5.68 -10.08 11.12
CA ARG A 43 5.55 -10.08 12.58
C ARG A 43 6.74 -9.43 13.27
N GLU A 44 7.96 -9.69 12.79
CA GLU A 44 9.18 -9.11 13.37
C GLU A 44 9.22 -7.59 13.16
N MET A 45 8.81 -7.10 11.98
CA MET A 45 8.67 -5.66 11.73
C MET A 45 7.64 -5.02 12.65
N ASN A 46 6.60 -5.74 13.04
CA ASN A 46 5.54 -5.29 13.94
C ASN A 46 4.91 -3.94 13.55
N LEU A 47 4.76 -3.72 12.26
CA LEU A 47 4.03 -2.61 11.67
C LEU A 47 2.64 -3.06 11.26
N SER A 48 1.74 -2.11 10.97
CA SER A 48 0.39 -2.44 10.48
C SER A 48 0.45 -3.33 9.24
N GLU A 49 1.33 -2.99 8.29
CA GLU A 49 1.66 -3.85 7.14
C GLU A 49 3.14 -3.79 6.78
N THR A 50 3.57 -4.86 6.11
CA THR A 50 4.88 -5.02 5.50
C THR A 50 4.70 -5.50 4.07
N THR A 51 5.43 -4.94 3.12
CA THR A 51 5.37 -5.35 1.72
C THR A 51 6.63 -6.06 1.27
N PHE A 52 6.43 -6.97 0.32
CA PHE A 52 7.49 -7.79 -0.28
C PHE A 52 7.45 -7.64 -1.78
N ILE A 53 8.47 -7.02 -2.36
CA ILE A 53 8.66 -6.92 -3.81
C ILE A 53 9.30 -8.21 -4.31
N LEU A 54 8.72 -8.82 -5.32
CA LEU A 54 9.20 -10.03 -5.98
C LEU A 54 9.59 -9.69 -7.42
N PRO A 55 10.83 -9.23 -7.65
CA PRO A 55 11.27 -8.85 -9.00
C PRO A 55 11.13 -10.00 -9.99
N ARG A 56 10.65 -9.67 -11.18
CA ARG A 56 10.47 -10.57 -12.31
C ARG A 56 11.32 -10.09 -13.49
N ASP A 57 11.36 -10.86 -14.57
CA ASP A 57 12.02 -10.38 -15.78
C ASP A 57 11.34 -9.11 -16.34
N PRO A 58 12.11 -8.24 -17.03
CA PRO A 58 11.59 -6.93 -17.47
C PRO A 58 10.38 -7.02 -18.40
N ALA A 59 10.28 -8.05 -19.23
CA ALA A 59 9.16 -8.22 -20.17
C ALA A 59 7.86 -8.57 -19.42
N THR A 60 7.96 -9.40 -18.39
CA THR A 60 6.83 -9.71 -17.50
C THR A 60 6.41 -8.47 -16.70
N GLU A 61 7.35 -7.74 -16.12
CA GLU A 61 7.05 -6.51 -15.37
C GLU A 61 6.41 -5.42 -16.25
N ALA A 62 6.86 -5.28 -17.50
CA ALA A 62 6.27 -4.33 -18.44
C ALA A 62 4.81 -4.68 -18.79
N ARG A 63 4.46 -5.96 -18.82
CA ARG A 63 3.12 -6.45 -19.14
C ARG A 63 2.19 -6.51 -17.93
N GLU A 64 2.72 -6.92 -16.79
CA GLU A 64 1.94 -7.29 -15.61
C GLU A 64 2.11 -6.33 -14.43
N GLY A 65 3.12 -5.47 -14.46
CA GLY A 65 3.50 -4.61 -13.35
C GLY A 65 4.49 -5.27 -12.39
N LYS A 66 4.86 -4.58 -11.34
CA LYS A 66 5.75 -5.06 -10.27
C LYS A 66 4.98 -5.99 -9.33
N LYS A 67 5.46 -7.22 -9.14
CA LYS A 67 4.82 -8.16 -8.21
C LYS A 67 5.09 -7.74 -6.77
N VAL A 68 4.02 -7.55 -6.01
CA VAL A 68 4.09 -7.17 -4.59
C VAL A 68 3.11 -7.99 -3.78
N ARG A 69 3.52 -8.39 -2.58
CA ARG A 69 2.68 -9.05 -1.58
C ARG A 69 2.63 -8.20 -0.33
N ILE A 70 1.48 -8.18 0.33
CA ILE A 70 1.20 -7.33 1.50
C ILE A 70 0.82 -8.23 2.67
N PHE A 71 1.47 -8.06 3.80
CA PHE A 71 1.23 -8.83 5.01
C PHE A 71 1.00 -7.90 6.19
N THR A 72 -0.01 -8.21 6.99
CA THR A 72 -0.13 -7.73 8.38
C THR A 72 0.69 -8.62 9.29
N VAL A 73 0.72 -8.32 10.58
CA VAL A 73 1.33 -9.20 11.60
C VAL A 73 0.64 -10.58 11.68
N GLU A 74 -0.58 -10.72 11.16
CA GLU A 74 -1.39 -11.95 11.27
C GLU A 74 -1.52 -12.70 9.95
N GLN A 75 -1.71 -12.01 8.83
CA GLN A 75 -2.05 -12.65 7.55
C GLN A 75 -1.66 -11.82 6.33
N GLU A 76 -1.62 -12.49 5.18
CA GLU A 76 -1.52 -11.81 3.88
C GLU A 76 -2.84 -11.16 3.49
N LEU A 77 -2.76 -9.89 3.05
CA LEU A 77 -3.89 -9.15 2.50
C LEU A 77 -3.87 -9.17 0.97
N PRO A 78 -5.04 -9.25 0.32
CA PRO A 78 -5.14 -9.10 -1.13
C PRO A 78 -4.81 -7.69 -1.60
N PHE A 79 -5.10 -6.69 -0.78
CA PHE A 79 -4.92 -5.26 -1.04
C PHE A 79 -4.90 -4.48 0.28
N ALA A 80 -4.14 -3.39 0.32
CA ALA A 80 -4.22 -2.36 1.35
C ALA A 80 -3.75 -1.01 0.79
N GLY A 81 -4.38 0.09 1.20
CA GLY A 81 -4.20 1.41 0.58
C GLY A 81 -2.79 1.98 0.75
N HIS A 82 -2.39 2.24 2.00
CA HIS A 82 -1.10 2.87 2.25
C HIS A 82 0.11 2.01 1.82
N PRO A 83 0.12 0.66 1.96
CA PRO A 83 1.23 -0.13 1.50
C PRO A 83 1.40 -0.12 -0.02
N THR A 84 0.28 -0.06 -0.75
CA THR A 84 0.28 0.08 -2.21
C THR A 84 0.90 1.41 -2.63
N LEU A 85 0.44 2.53 -2.05
CA LEU A 85 0.98 3.86 -2.36
C LEU A 85 2.45 3.97 -1.95
N GLY A 86 2.81 3.54 -0.75
CA GLY A 86 4.18 3.62 -0.25
C GLY A 86 5.16 2.77 -1.07
N THR A 87 4.78 1.55 -1.45
CA THR A 87 5.62 0.68 -2.29
C THR A 87 5.79 1.27 -3.70
N ALA A 88 4.72 1.79 -4.30
CA ALA A 88 4.79 2.44 -5.60
C ALA A 88 5.66 3.71 -5.55
N LEU A 89 5.57 4.51 -4.49
CA LEU A 89 6.41 5.69 -4.28
C LEU A 89 7.89 5.31 -4.17
N HIS A 90 8.22 4.26 -3.41
CA HIS A 90 9.59 3.74 -3.31
C HIS A 90 10.14 3.35 -4.69
N LEU A 91 9.37 2.60 -5.48
CA LEU A 91 9.76 2.18 -6.83
C LEU A 91 9.95 3.38 -7.75
N TYR A 92 9.03 4.34 -7.72
CA TYR A 92 9.12 5.58 -8.50
C TYR A 92 10.37 6.40 -8.15
N ALA A 93 10.67 6.57 -6.88
CA ALA A 93 11.87 7.26 -6.42
C ALA A 93 13.15 6.53 -6.83
N SER A 94 13.18 5.20 -6.80
CA SER A 94 14.30 4.38 -7.24
C SER A 94 14.53 4.48 -8.76
N ASP A 95 13.48 4.50 -9.56
CA ASP A 95 13.56 4.70 -11.01
C ASP A 95 14.08 6.10 -11.37
N LEU A 96 13.66 7.13 -10.62
CA LEU A 96 14.19 8.50 -10.76
C LEU A 96 15.68 8.56 -10.44
N ALA A 97 16.13 7.91 -9.37
CA ALA A 97 17.53 7.89 -8.95
C ALA A 97 18.43 7.16 -9.96
N SER A 98 17.93 6.13 -10.63
CA SER A 98 18.66 5.35 -11.63
C SER A 98 18.66 5.96 -13.03
N ASN A 99 18.08 7.15 -13.25
CA ASN A 99 17.87 7.76 -14.56
C ASN A 99 17.16 6.85 -15.58
N SER A 100 16.39 5.88 -15.11
CA SER A 100 15.53 5.05 -15.94
C SER A 100 14.43 5.90 -16.59
N THR A 101 13.89 5.45 -17.72
CA THR A 101 12.86 6.17 -18.48
C THR A 101 11.69 6.54 -17.53
N LYS A 102 11.43 7.83 -17.36
CA LYS A 102 10.41 8.36 -16.46
C LYS A 102 9.02 7.92 -16.92
N SER A 103 8.51 6.85 -16.34
CA SER A 103 7.08 6.62 -16.36
C SER A 103 6.46 7.44 -15.21
N ASP A 104 5.41 8.18 -15.49
CA ASP A 104 4.59 8.83 -14.46
C ASP A 104 3.63 7.85 -13.76
N GLN A 105 3.74 6.57 -14.09
CA GLN A 105 2.90 5.51 -13.55
C GLN A 105 3.72 4.28 -13.19
N ILE A 106 3.47 3.76 -12.00
CA ILE A 106 3.90 2.43 -11.55
C ILE A 106 2.64 1.55 -11.42
N THR A 107 2.68 0.36 -12.01
CA THR A 107 1.62 -0.64 -11.82
C THR A 107 2.11 -1.72 -10.88
N LEU A 108 1.39 -1.96 -9.78
CA LEU A 108 1.64 -3.08 -8.88
C LEU A 108 0.71 -4.25 -9.23
N ASP A 109 1.28 -5.46 -9.28
CA ASP A 109 0.54 -6.71 -9.43
C ASP A 109 0.35 -7.32 -8.02
N LEU A 110 -0.80 -7.05 -7.42
CA LEU A 110 -1.21 -7.51 -6.11
C LEU A 110 -2.09 -8.76 -6.22
N LYS A 111 -2.41 -9.37 -5.09
CA LYS A 111 -3.33 -10.52 -5.03
C LYS A 111 -4.75 -10.14 -5.48
N ALA A 112 -5.17 -8.89 -5.24
CA ALA A 112 -6.44 -8.33 -5.72
C ALA A 112 -6.43 -7.97 -7.21
N GLY A 113 -5.28 -8.05 -7.90
CA GLY A 113 -5.12 -7.67 -9.30
C GLY A 113 -4.16 -6.50 -9.50
N LYS A 114 -4.20 -5.91 -10.69
CA LYS A 114 -3.30 -4.83 -11.08
C LYS A 114 -3.81 -3.48 -10.59
N ILE A 115 -3.00 -2.79 -9.82
CA ILE A 115 -3.30 -1.46 -9.29
C ILE A 115 -2.33 -0.45 -9.90
N PRO A 116 -2.78 0.43 -10.80
CA PRO A 116 -1.97 1.52 -11.30
C PRO A 116 -1.91 2.66 -10.28
N VAL A 117 -0.70 3.17 -10.06
CA VAL A 117 -0.43 4.37 -9.25
C VAL A 117 0.21 5.41 -10.15
N ARG A 118 -0.41 6.58 -10.29
CA ARG A 118 0.10 7.71 -11.05
C ARG A 118 0.79 8.70 -10.14
N PHE A 119 1.88 9.26 -10.63
CA PHE A 119 2.66 10.27 -9.93
C PHE A 119 2.63 11.58 -10.69
N THR A 120 2.25 12.65 -10.00
CA THR A 120 2.31 14.01 -10.55
C THR A 120 3.36 14.79 -9.81
N ALA A 121 4.34 15.32 -10.56
CA ALA A 121 5.22 16.36 -10.05
C ALA A 121 4.43 17.67 -9.99
N ASN A 122 4.48 18.33 -8.88
CA ASN A 122 3.71 19.48 -8.38
C ASN A 122 3.40 20.68 -9.32
N SER A 123 2.95 20.50 -10.56
CA SER A 123 2.54 21.63 -11.38
C SER A 123 1.04 21.80 -11.60
N GLU A 124 0.21 20.77 -11.33
CA GLU A 124 -1.18 20.77 -11.81
C GLU A 124 -2.28 20.53 -10.76
N ASN A 125 -1.95 20.32 -9.50
CA ASN A 125 -2.98 20.21 -8.45
C ASN A 125 -3.44 21.61 -8.01
N ALA A 126 -4.32 22.20 -8.78
CA ALA A 126 -5.03 23.44 -8.45
C ALA A 126 -5.80 23.27 -7.11
N GLY A 127 -5.31 23.90 -6.05
CA GLY A 127 -6.02 24.02 -4.79
C GLY A 127 -5.29 23.58 -3.52
N ARG A 128 -4.07 23.01 -3.60
CA ARG A 128 -3.22 22.73 -2.43
C ARG A 128 -1.92 23.52 -2.51
N GLU A 129 -1.48 24.08 -1.38
CA GLU A 129 -0.22 24.81 -1.29
C GLU A 129 0.93 23.98 -1.85
N ARG A 130 1.69 24.58 -2.77
CA ARG A 130 2.90 24.01 -3.37
C ARG A 130 3.98 23.91 -2.33
N VAL A 131 4.47 22.70 -2.09
CA VAL A 131 5.75 22.52 -1.41
C VAL A 131 6.73 21.96 -2.43
N ASP A 132 7.79 22.68 -2.71
CA ASP A 132 8.79 22.32 -3.73
C ASP A 132 9.39 20.94 -3.48
N GLY A 133 9.43 20.11 -4.53
CA GLY A 133 10.03 18.78 -4.51
C GLY A 133 9.10 17.64 -4.08
N GLN A 134 7.81 17.89 -3.86
CA GLN A 134 6.85 16.85 -3.47
C GLN A 134 6.35 16.04 -4.66
N VAL A 135 6.24 14.76 -4.45
CA VAL A 135 5.60 13.81 -5.36
C VAL A 135 4.25 13.42 -4.79
N PHE A 136 3.19 13.62 -5.54
CA PHE A 136 1.85 13.17 -5.20
C PHE A 136 1.54 11.90 -5.98
N GLY A 137 1.17 10.83 -5.26
CA GLY A 137 0.74 9.55 -5.84
C GLY A 137 -0.76 9.36 -5.69
N GLU A 138 -1.41 8.98 -6.78
CA GLU A 138 -2.83 8.65 -6.84
C GLU A 138 -3.00 7.24 -7.38
N MET A 139 -3.74 6.39 -6.66
CA MET A 139 -4.07 5.05 -7.14
C MET A 139 -5.55 4.95 -7.50
N ARG A 140 -5.84 4.18 -8.54
CA ARG A 140 -7.20 3.78 -8.87
C ARG A 140 -7.46 2.41 -8.28
N GLN A 141 -8.36 2.36 -7.31
CA GLN A 141 -8.84 1.11 -6.71
C GLN A 141 -9.91 0.46 -7.60
N HIS A 142 -10.21 -0.81 -7.33
CA HIS A 142 -11.39 -1.46 -7.89
C HIS A 142 -12.66 -0.79 -7.37
N GLU A 143 -13.74 -0.90 -8.14
CA GLU A 143 -15.04 -0.42 -7.70
C GLU A 143 -15.48 -1.19 -6.45
N PRO A 144 -16.08 -0.52 -5.44
CA PRO A 144 -16.51 -1.18 -4.22
C PRO A 144 -17.67 -2.15 -4.50
N GLU A 145 -17.59 -3.33 -3.90
CA GLU A 145 -18.70 -4.28 -3.88
C GLU A 145 -19.42 -4.15 -2.55
N PHE A 146 -20.62 -3.56 -2.59
CA PHE A 146 -21.42 -3.36 -1.39
C PHE A 146 -22.13 -4.65 -0.98
N GLY A 147 -21.88 -5.09 0.25
CA GLY A 147 -22.41 -6.31 0.83
C GLY A 147 -23.60 -6.09 1.77
N THR A 148 -23.66 -6.90 2.82
CA THR A 148 -24.75 -6.90 3.80
C THR A 148 -24.85 -5.58 4.55
N THR A 149 -26.06 -5.06 4.73
CA THR A 149 -26.34 -3.92 5.60
C THR A 149 -26.57 -4.39 7.05
N PHE A 150 -26.19 -3.57 8.01
CA PHE A 150 -26.33 -3.81 9.44
C PHE A 150 -27.20 -2.75 10.09
N SER A 151 -27.88 -3.09 11.19
CA SER A 151 -28.61 -2.11 11.98
C SER A 151 -27.65 -1.29 12.83
N ARG A 152 -28.09 -0.06 13.18
CA ARG A 152 -27.31 0.83 14.06
C ARG A 152 -27.13 0.21 15.46
N GLU A 153 -28.14 -0.51 15.94
CA GLU A 153 -28.14 -1.22 17.21
C GLU A 153 -27.09 -2.34 17.26
N GLU A 154 -26.98 -3.12 16.17
CA GLU A 154 -25.97 -4.18 16.08
C GLU A 154 -24.56 -3.60 16.08
N VAL A 155 -24.31 -2.58 15.26
CA VAL A 155 -22.99 -1.97 15.16
C VAL A 155 -22.62 -1.24 16.44
N ALA A 156 -23.51 -0.43 17.02
CA ALA A 156 -23.28 0.27 18.29
C ALA A 156 -22.85 -0.69 19.41
N ARG A 157 -23.52 -1.85 19.50
CA ARG A 157 -23.17 -2.90 20.47
C ARG A 157 -21.78 -3.48 20.25
N VAL A 158 -21.38 -3.68 18.98
CA VAL A 158 -20.07 -4.28 18.64
C VAL A 158 -18.92 -3.31 18.92
N ILE A 159 -19.08 -2.02 18.56
CA ILE A 159 -18.03 -1.02 18.72
C ILE A 159 -18.08 -0.29 20.09
N GLY A 160 -19.11 -0.54 20.90
CA GLY A 160 -19.20 -0.05 22.27
C GLY A 160 -19.57 1.43 22.41
N ILE A 161 -20.38 1.98 21.50
CA ILE A 161 -20.89 3.36 21.56
C ILE A 161 -22.41 3.40 21.66
N ALA A 162 -23.00 4.58 21.92
CA ALA A 162 -24.45 4.75 21.92
C ALA A 162 -25.01 4.77 20.48
N VAL A 163 -26.23 4.28 20.29
CA VAL A 163 -26.86 4.18 18.96
C VAL A 163 -27.03 5.54 18.29
N ASP A 164 -27.26 6.60 19.06
CA ASP A 164 -27.42 7.98 18.60
C ASP A 164 -26.09 8.63 18.16
N GLU A 165 -24.97 8.07 18.54
CA GLU A 165 -23.64 8.48 18.04
C GLU A 165 -23.37 7.99 16.60
N ILE A 166 -24.17 7.04 16.09
CA ILE A 166 -24.05 6.56 14.71
C ILE A 166 -25.01 7.38 13.82
N SER A 167 -24.46 8.01 12.77
CA SER A 167 -25.27 8.73 11.79
C SER A 167 -26.34 7.84 11.17
N SER A 168 -27.54 8.40 10.98
CA SER A 168 -28.64 7.77 10.24
C SER A 168 -28.68 8.16 8.76
N GLU A 169 -27.74 8.99 8.32
CA GLU A 169 -27.73 9.56 6.96
C GLU A 169 -27.30 8.53 5.91
N TRP A 170 -26.44 7.60 6.30
CA TRP A 170 -25.89 6.60 5.41
C TRP A 170 -26.16 5.16 5.88
N PRO A 171 -26.34 4.19 4.98
CA PRO A 171 -26.44 2.79 5.38
C PRO A 171 -25.10 2.30 5.95
N ILE A 172 -25.17 1.49 6.99
CA ILE A 172 -24.00 0.76 7.50
C ILE A 172 -23.94 -0.56 6.76
N GLN A 173 -22.88 -0.80 5.99
CA GLN A 173 -22.77 -1.98 5.17
C GLN A 173 -21.32 -2.44 5.02
N ALA A 174 -21.14 -3.73 4.75
CA ALA A 174 -19.84 -4.28 4.36
C ALA A 174 -19.46 -3.79 2.96
N VAL A 175 -18.16 -3.61 2.74
CA VAL A 175 -17.56 -3.28 1.44
C VAL A 175 -16.38 -4.21 1.19
#